data_8c60c84ca1046e646bfe27322aa5729f
#
_entry.id   8c60c84ca1046e646bfe27322aa5729f
#
_cell.length_a   1.000
_cell.length_b   1.000
_cell.length_c   1.000
_cell.angle_alpha   90.00
_cell.angle_beta   90.00
_cell.angle_gamma   90.00
#
_symmetry.space_group_name_H-M   'P 1'
#
loop_
_entity.id
_entity.type
_entity.pdbx_description
1 polymer ?
#
loop_
_entity_poly.entity_id
_entity_poly.type
_entity_poly.pdbx_seq_one_letter_code
_entity_poly.pdbx_strand_id
1 'polypeptide(L)'
;LHEQKVTRVFAISFSFSFGLLITGTSWVYVSLHNFGGMHPVLAVIATVFLSAIFALPPAIIQTALAKLVSSPSRRMLIVFPVGLALSDWCRGWFLTGFPWLSIGYSQIPLSPLSNYAPLLGIYGVTLACAFCSGGVGYLFTYLSVNRANPKWKVGVILPTLILFLSIVLGSVRWTEKISQSAT
;
A
#
# COMPACT_ATOMS: atom_id res chain seq x y z
N LEU A 1 -12.45 18.18 19.05
CA LEU A 1 -11.09 18.14 18.47
C LEU A 1 -10.61 16.75 18.07
N HIS A 2 -10.94 15.69 18.85
CA HIS A 2 -10.51 14.31 18.55
C HIS A 2 -11.32 13.72 17.37
N GLU A 3 -12.62 13.92 17.35
CA GLU A 3 -13.52 13.46 16.28
C GLU A 3 -13.18 14.08 14.92
N GLN A 4 -12.91 15.38 14.88
CA GLN A 4 -12.51 16.06 13.65
C GLN A 4 -11.20 15.48 13.06
N LYS A 5 -10.24 15.07 13.92
CA LYS A 5 -9.02 14.41 13.49
C LYS A 5 -9.28 13.02 12.89
N VAL A 6 -10.22 12.28 13.45
CA VAL A 6 -10.62 10.94 12.99
C VAL A 6 -11.32 11.01 11.63
N THR A 7 -12.29 11.91 11.48
CA THR A 7 -12.99 12.14 10.21
C THR A 7 -12.02 12.56 9.10
N ARG A 8 -11.03 13.39 9.44
CA ARG A 8 -10.00 13.80 8.49
C ARG A 8 -9.12 12.63 8.03
N VAL A 9 -8.75 11.72 8.94
CA VAL A 9 -7.99 10.50 8.58
C VAL A 9 -8.80 9.64 7.63
N PHE A 10 -10.08 9.42 7.95
CA PHE A 10 -10.99 8.66 7.06
C PHE A 10 -11.08 9.31 5.67
N ALA A 11 -11.36 10.60 5.60
CA ALA A 11 -11.51 11.31 4.33
C ALA A 11 -10.24 11.25 3.47
N ILE A 12 -9.06 11.45 4.08
CA ILE A 12 -7.78 11.38 3.36
C ILE A 12 -7.53 9.95 2.86
N SER A 13 -7.72 8.94 3.72
CA SER A 13 -7.48 7.54 3.35
C SER A 13 -8.48 7.06 2.29
N PHE A 14 -9.75 7.45 2.40
CA PHE A 14 -10.76 7.15 1.42
C PHE A 14 -10.46 7.81 0.07
N SER A 15 -10.17 9.12 0.05
CA SER A 15 -9.89 9.86 -1.18
C SER A 15 -8.65 9.33 -1.90
N PHE A 16 -7.60 9.00 -1.15
CA PHE A 16 -6.38 8.38 -1.71
C PHE A 16 -6.69 7.01 -2.33
N SER A 17 -7.36 6.14 -1.57
CA SER A 17 -7.69 4.79 -2.04
C SER A 17 -8.68 4.81 -3.21
N PHE A 18 -9.67 5.70 -3.16
CA PHE A 18 -10.63 5.88 -4.23
C PHE A 18 -9.94 6.38 -5.52
N GLY A 19 -9.06 7.39 -5.40
CA GLY A 19 -8.28 7.90 -6.53
C GLY A 19 -7.39 6.83 -7.17
N LEU A 20 -6.71 6.03 -6.35
CA LEU A 20 -5.90 4.91 -6.81
C LEU A 20 -6.76 3.86 -7.54
N LEU A 21 -7.90 3.50 -6.96
CA LEU A 21 -8.77 2.48 -7.52
C LEU A 21 -9.47 2.96 -8.79
N ILE A 22 -10.07 4.15 -8.81
CA ILE A 22 -10.79 4.63 -9.99
C ILE A 22 -9.88 4.78 -11.22
N THR A 23 -8.63 5.18 -11.02
CA THR A 23 -7.64 5.26 -12.09
C THR A 23 -7.15 3.89 -12.52
N GLY A 24 -6.79 3.02 -11.57
CA GLY A 24 -6.20 1.72 -11.85
C GLY A 24 -7.23 0.66 -12.28
N THR A 25 -8.53 0.85 -12.00
CA THR A 25 -9.61 -0.05 -12.46
C THR A 25 -10.45 0.54 -13.60
N SER A 26 -9.98 1.61 -14.24
CA SER A 26 -10.68 2.24 -15.38
C SER A 26 -10.98 1.28 -16.53
N TRP A 27 -10.19 0.22 -16.69
CA TRP A 27 -10.42 -0.85 -17.65
C TRP A 27 -11.73 -1.61 -17.42
N VAL A 28 -12.28 -1.60 -16.20
CA VAL A 28 -13.58 -2.21 -15.88
C VAL A 28 -14.69 -1.54 -16.68
N TYR A 29 -14.64 -0.21 -16.85
CA TYR A 29 -15.56 0.50 -17.72
C TYR A 29 -15.50 -0.05 -19.16
N VAL A 30 -14.30 -0.20 -19.70
CA VAL A 30 -14.09 -0.73 -21.06
C VAL A 30 -14.66 -2.15 -21.17
N SER A 31 -14.42 -2.99 -20.17
CA SER A 31 -14.93 -4.36 -20.11
C SER A 31 -16.45 -4.41 -20.10
N LEU A 32 -17.09 -3.60 -19.25
CA LEU A 32 -18.55 -3.55 -19.12
C LEU A 32 -19.24 -2.95 -20.35
N HIS A 33 -18.69 -1.86 -20.88
CA HIS A 33 -19.30 -1.15 -22.02
C HIS A 33 -18.99 -1.83 -23.36
N ASN A 34 -17.70 -1.99 -23.70
CA ASN A 34 -17.29 -2.43 -25.03
C ASN A 34 -17.53 -3.92 -25.25
N PHE A 35 -17.31 -4.74 -24.21
CA PHE A 35 -17.44 -6.20 -24.32
C PHE A 35 -18.74 -6.74 -23.70
N GLY A 36 -19.21 -6.11 -22.60
CA GLY A 36 -20.45 -6.51 -21.93
C GLY A 36 -21.71 -5.87 -22.50
N GLY A 37 -21.62 -4.95 -23.47
CA GLY A 37 -22.78 -4.27 -24.06
C GLY A 37 -23.56 -3.37 -23.11
N MET A 38 -22.99 -3.04 -21.94
CA MET A 38 -23.66 -2.21 -20.94
C MET A 38 -23.76 -0.77 -21.42
N HIS A 39 -24.90 -0.11 -21.14
CA HIS A 39 -25.06 1.30 -21.43
C HIS A 39 -23.94 2.15 -20.77
N PRO A 40 -23.30 3.13 -21.46
CA PRO A 40 -22.12 3.83 -20.97
C PRO A 40 -22.30 4.46 -19.59
N VAL A 41 -23.46 5.07 -19.31
CA VAL A 41 -23.76 5.67 -18.00
C VAL A 41 -23.77 4.62 -16.89
N LEU A 42 -24.35 3.44 -17.14
CA LEU A 42 -24.37 2.35 -16.17
C LEU A 42 -22.96 1.78 -15.94
N ALA A 43 -22.15 1.65 -17.00
CA ALA A 43 -20.76 1.20 -16.89
C ALA A 43 -19.90 2.16 -16.05
N VAL A 44 -20.09 3.49 -16.21
CA VAL A 44 -19.44 4.51 -15.36
C VAL A 44 -19.88 4.35 -13.92
N ILE A 45 -21.20 4.29 -13.66
CA ILE A 45 -21.73 4.16 -12.29
C ILE A 45 -21.20 2.90 -11.63
N ALA A 46 -21.19 1.76 -12.33
CA ALA A 46 -20.67 0.49 -11.81
C ALA A 46 -19.17 0.58 -11.48
N THR A 47 -18.36 1.20 -12.33
CA THR A 47 -16.92 1.37 -12.09
C THR A 47 -16.64 2.29 -10.90
N VAL A 48 -17.36 3.41 -10.79
CA VAL A 48 -17.27 4.34 -9.66
C VAL A 48 -17.68 3.66 -8.36
N PHE A 49 -18.80 2.93 -8.37
CA PHE A 49 -19.32 2.21 -7.21
C PHE A 49 -18.36 1.10 -6.74
N LEU A 50 -17.83 0.32 -7.67
CA LEU A 50 -16.79 -0.68 -7.39
C LEU A 50 -15.59 -0.04 -6.69
N SER A 51 -15.06 1.04 -7.26
CA SER A 51 -13.92 1.77 -6.71
C SER A 51 -14.21 2.32 -5.31
N ALA A 52 -15.41 2.85 -5.09
CA ALA A 52 -15.84 3.38 -3.80
C ALA A 52 -15.93 2.27 -2.73
N ILE A 53 -16.53 1.12 -3.07
CA ILE A 53 -16.64 -0.02 -2.14
C ILE A 53 -15.26 -0.52 -1.72
N PHE A 54 -14.34 -0.72 -2.67
CA PHE A 54 -13.00 -1.18 -2.36
C PHE A 54 -12.08 -0.12 -1.73
N ALA A 55 -12.47 1.15 -1.74
CA ALA A 55 -11.82 2.21 -0.98
C ALA A 55 -12.23 2.26 0.50
N LEU A 56 -13.35 1.63 0.88
CA LEU A 56 -13.83 1.62 2.27
C LEU A 56 -12.90 0.86 3.23
N PRO A 57 -12.46 -0.40 2.95
CA PRO A 57 -11.59 -1.13 3.86
C PRO A 57 -10.31 -0.37 4.24
N PRO A 58 -9.52 0.20 3.30
CA PRO A 58 -8.38 1.04 3.65
C PRO A 58 -8.73 2.21 4.55
N ALA A 59 -9.82 2.92 4.24
CA ALA A 59 -10.26 4.06 5.03
C ALA A 59 -10.66 3.67 6.46
N ILE A 60 -11.37 2.57 6.62
CA ILE A 60 -11.80 2.03 7.92
C ILE A 60 -10.59 1.56 8.73
N ILE A 61 -9.72 0.75 8.13
CA ILE A 61 -8.52 0.19 8.77
C ILE A 61 -7.59 1.32 9.26
N GLN A 62 -7.24 2.26 8.38
CA GLN A 62 -6.38 3.39 8.74
C GLN A 62 -6.98 4.24 9.85
N THR A 63 -8.30 4.46 9.80
CA THR A 63 -9.01 5.24 10.82
C THR A 63 -9.04 4.52 12.15
N ALA A 64 -9.32 3.22 12.17
CA ALA A 64 -9.33 2.39 13.38
C ALA A 64 -7.95 2.37 14.04
N LEU A 65 -6.89 2.11 13.29
CA LEU A 65 -5.52 2.12 13.79
C LEU A 65 -5.08 3.50 14.26
N ALA A 66 -5.49 4.58 13.58
CA ALA A 66 -5.17 5.93 14.00
C ALA A 66 -5.83 6.34 15.32
N LYS A 67 -6.95 5.72 15.70
CA LYS A 67 -7.57 5.93 17.03
C LYS A 67 -6.72 5.35 18.16
N LEU A 68 -6.01 4.25 17.89
CA LEU A 68 -5.18 3.56 18.88
C LEU A 68 -3.87 4.29 19.16
N VAL A 69 -3.43 5.18 18.26
CA VAL A 69 -2.11 5.83 18.34
C VAL A 69 -2.27 7.34 18.31
N SER A 70 -1.93 8.02 19.40
CA SER A 70 -2.05 9.48 19.51
C SER A 70 -0.90 10.25 18.86
N SER A 71 0.31 9.68 18.84
CA SER A 71 1.51 10.34 18.32
C SER A 71 1.54 10.43 16.79
N PRO A 72 1.67 11.64 16.21
CA PRO A 72 1.79 11.82 14.77
C PRO A 72 2.94 11.02 14.14
N SER A 73 4.09 11.00 14.80
CA SER A 73 5.26 10.25 14.36
C SER A 73 5.00 8.75 14.27
N ARG A 74 4.38 8.17 15.30
CA ARG A 74 4.00 6.75 15.30
C ARG A 74 2.92 6.44 14.26
N ARG A 75 2.02 7.39 13.97
CA ARG A 75 1.05 7.23 12.88
C ARG A 75 1.73 7.10 11.52
N MET A 76 2.72 7.92 11.23
CA MET A 76 3.46 7.85 9.97
C MET A 76 4.35 6.61 9.86
N LEU A 77 5.04 6.27 10.95
CA LEU A 77 6.06 5.21 10.93
C LEU A 77 5.51 3.80 11.18
N ILE A 78 4.32 3.67 11.76
CA ILE A 78 3.75 2.36 12.13
C ILE A 78 2.32 2.21 11.57
N VAL A 79 1.42 3.15 11.92
CA VAL A 79 -0.01 3.01 11.56
C VAL A 79 -0.21 2.99 10.06
N PHE A 80 0.42 3.92 9.35
CA PHE A 80 0.29 4.01 7.90
C PHE A 80 0.84 2.75 7.19
N PRO A 81 2.08 2.27 7.45
CA PRO A 81 2.59 1.06 6.83
C PRO A 81 1.77 -0.19 7.15
N VAL A 82 1.47 -0.41 8.42
CA VAL A 82 0.69 -1.58 8.85
C VAL A 82 -0.72 -1.53 8.27
N GLY A 83 -1.36 -0.37 8.31
CA GLY A 83 -2.70 -0.17 7.76
C GLY A 83 -2.76 -0.40 6.24
N LEU A 84 -1.72 -0.01 5.49
CA LEU A 84 -1.62 -0.30 4.05
C LEU A 84 -1.52 -1.80 3.77
N ALA A 85 -0.62 -2.51 4.46
CA ALA A 85 -0.45 -3.94 4.29
C ALA A 85 -1.72 -4.72 4.67
N LEU A 86 -2.37 -4.34 5.79
CA LEU A 86 -3.65 -4.92 6.19
C LEU A 86 -4.77 -4.62 5.19
N SER A 87 -4.75 -3.45 4.56
CA SER A 87 -5.74 -3.09 3.54
C SER A 87 -5.57 -3.92 2.27
N ASP A 88 -4.32 -4.14 1.84
CA ASP A 88 -4.01 -5.01 0.70
C ASP A 88 -4.40 -6.47 0.99
N TRP A 89 -4.10 -6.95 2.20
CA TRP A 89 -4.50 -8.27 2.63
C TRP A 89 -6.02 -8.42 2.69
N CYS A 90 -6.74 -7.45 3.27
CA CYS A 90 -8.20 -7.44 3.34
C CYS A 90 -8.83 -7.48 1.95
N ARG A 91 -8.32 -6.73 0.98
CA ARG A 91 -8.81 -6.75 -0.41
C ARG A 91 -8.63 -8.10 -1.08
N GLY A 92 -7.66 -8.91 -0.64
CA GLY A 92 -7.41 -10.25 -1.18
C GLY A 92 -8.57 -11.23 -0.97
N TRP A 93 -9.48 -10.97 -0.04
CA TRP A 93 -10.63 -11.84 0.27
C TRP A 93 -11.96 -11.08 0.44
N PHE A 94 -11.94 -9.77 0.62
CA PHE A 94 -13.16 -8.96 0.75
C PHE A 94 -13.99 -9.05 -0.54
N LEU A 95 -15.31 -9.35 -0.41
CA LEU A 95 -16.23 -9.52 -1.53
C LEU A 95 -15.68 -10.47 -2.65
N THR A 96 -15.27 -11.66 -2.25
CA THR A 96 -14.65 -12.69 -3.13
C THR A 96 -13.20 -12.44 -3.54
N GLY A 97 -12.63 -11.32 -3.13
CA GLY A 97 -11.26 -10.92 -3.39
C GLY A 97 -11.06 -10.07 -4.65
N PHE A 98 -10.43 -8.92 -4.46
CA PHE A 98 -10.03 -8.03 -5.55
C PHE A 98 -8.57 -7.56 -5.33
N PRO A 99 -7.57 -8.43 -5.54
CA PRO A 99 -6.17 -8.14 -5.22
C PRO A 99 -5.48 -7.21 -6.22
N TRP A 100 -6.22 -6.63 -7.16
CA TRP A 100 -5.69 -5.67 -8.13
C TRP A 100 -5.08 -4.45 -7.41
N LEU A 101 -4.04 -3.90 -7.98
CA LEU A 101 -3.36 -2.69 -7.50
C LEU A 101 -2.75 -2.83 -6.08
N SER A 102 -2.37 -4.06 -5.66
CA SER A 102 -1.53 -4.21 -4.49
C SER A 102 -0.18 -3.52 -4.72
N ILE A 103 0.21 -2.66 -3.76
CA ILE A 103 1.41 -1.82 -3.87
C ILE A 103 2.67 -2.67 -4.05
N GLY A 104 2.70 -3.87 -3.46
CA GLY A 104 3.83 -4.78 -3.62
C GLY A 104 4.14 -5.17 -5.06
N TYR A 105 3.13 -5.27 -5.93
CA TYR A 105 3.36 -5.58 -7.35
C TYR A 105 4.11 -4.49 -8.10
N SER A 106 4.03 -3.23 -7.67
CA SER A 106 4.78 -2.13 -8.28
C SER A 106 6.30 -2.27 -8.10
N GLN A 107 6.74 -3.14 -7.20
CA GLN A 107 8.14 -3.35 -6.88
C GLN A 107 8.79 -4.47 -7.72
N ILE A 108 8.01 -5.22 -8.48
CA ILE A 108 8.48 -6.37 -9.28
C ILE A 108 8.62 -5.93 -10.75
N PRO A 109 9.70 -6.32 -11.45
CA PRO A 109 10.84 -7.13 -10.99
C PRO A 109 12.07 -6.33 -10.54
N LEU A 110 12.06 -5.01 -10.68
CA LEU A 110 13.29 -4.20 -10.65
C LEU A 110 13.70 -3.68 -9.27
N SER A 111 12.75 -3.58 -8.33
CA SER A 111 13.04 -3.02 -7.01
C SER A 111 13.69 -4.06 -6.08
N PRO A 112 14.72 -3.69 -5.30
CA PRO A 112 15.27 -4.56 -4.26
C PRO A 112 14.20 -5.05 -3.29
N LEU A 113 13.14 -4.27 -3.03
CA LEU A 113 12.07 -4.63 -2.09
C LEU A 113 11.33 -5.92 -2.49
N SER A 114 11.38 -6.33 -3.77
CA SER A 114 10.84 -7.62 -4.22
C SER A 114 11.47 -8.83 -3.52
N ASN A 115 12.70 -8.70 -2.98
CA ASN A 115 13.40 -9.77 -2.28
C ASN A 115 12.74 -10.18 -0.94
N TYR A 116 11.77 -9.41 -0.44
CA TYR A 116 10.92 -9.85 0.67
C TYR A 116 9.84 -10.87 0.27
N ALA A 117 9.55 -10.99 -1.04
CA ALA A 117 8.47 -11.85 -1.53
C ALA A 117 8.61 -13.34 -1.14
N PRO A 118 9.80 -13.97 -1.19
CA PRO A 118 9.96 -15.38 -0.81
C PRO A 118 9.62 -15.67 0.66
N LEU A 119 9.77 -14.68 1.55
CA LEU A 119 9.52 -14.84 3.00
C LEU A 119 8.08 -14.46 3.40
N LEU A 120 7.60 -13.34 2.89
CA LEU A 120 6.40 -12.67 3.39
C LEU A 120 5.32 -12.47 2.31
N GLY A 121 5.58 -13.00 1.10
CA GLY A 121 4.68 -12.80 -0.04
C GLY A 121 4.54 -11.33 -0.45
N ILE A 122 3.53 -11.06 -1.29
CA ILE A 122 3.27 -9.72 -1.82
C ILE A 122 2.93 -8.70 -0.72
N TYR A 123 2.28 -9.14 0.35
CA TYR A 123 1.90 -8.26 1.46
C TYR A 123 3.11 -7.81 2.28
N GLY A 124 4.16 -8.64 2.38
CA GLY A 124 5.43 -8.24 2.97
C GLY A 124 6.17 -7.21 2.13
N VAL A 125 6.10 -7.33 0.80
CA VAL A 125 6.65 -6.32 -0.12
C VAL A 125 5.89 -5.00 0.03
N THR A 126 4.55 -5.05 0.09
CA THR A 126 3.71 -3.86 0.39
C THR A 126 4.12 -3.22 1.71
N LEU A 127 4.31 -4.02 2.77
CA LEU A 127 4.70 -3.52 4.09
C LEU A 127 6.07 -2.83 4.05
N ALA A 128 7.07 -3.44 3.42
CA ALA A 128 8.41 -2.87 3.25
C ALA A 128 8.38 -1.54 2.47
N CYS A 129 7.64 -1.50 1.36
CA CYS A 129 7.42 -0.29 0.57
C CYS A 129 6.74 0.81 1.40
N ALA A 130 5.73 0.46 2.17
CA ALA A 130 4.98 1.38 3.02
C ALA A 130 5.84 1.94 4.17
N PHE A 131 6.70 1.13 4.78
CA PHE A 131 7.66 1.61 5.78
C PHE A 131 8.68 2.58 5.18
N CYS A 132 9.20 2.30 3.99
CA CYS A 132 10.07 3.23 3.26
C CYS A 132 9.34 4.56 3.00
N SER A 133 8.12 4.52 2.51
CA SER A 133 7.30 5.70 2.23
C SER A 133 6.98 6.48 3.50
N GLY A 134 6.62 5.81 4.59
CA GLY A 134 6.39 6.41 5.90
C GLY A 134 7.64 7.09 6.46
N GLY A 135 8.81 6.45 6.31
CA GLY A 135 10.10 7.02 6.70
C GLY A 135 10.45 8.28 5.91
N VAL A 136 10.28 8.25 4.60
CA VAL A 136 10.50 9.40 3.73
C VAL A 136 9.53 10.54 4.07
N GLY A 137 8.25 10.25 4.25
CA GLY A 137 7.25 11.26 4.67
C GLY A 137 7.59 11.88 6.04
N TYR A 138 8.05 11.05 6.98
CA TYR A 138 8.50 11.50 8.28
C TYR A 138 9.73 12.44 8.17
N LEU A 139 10.71 12.07 7.34
CA LEU A 139 11.89 12.88 7.05
C LEU A 139 11.49 14.26 6.51
N PHE A 140 10.63 14.31 5.49
CA PHE A 140 10.15 15.57 4.93
C PHE A 140 9.45 16.44 5.96
N THR A 141 8.60 15.86 6.79
CA THR A 141 7.89 16.60 7.85
C THR A 141 8.88 17.24 8.85
N TYR A 142 9.91 16.48 9.26
CA TYR A 142 10.90 17.00 10.21
C TYR A 142 11.83 18.06 9.59
N LEU A 143 12.27 17.87 8.36
CA LEU A 143 13.12 18.86 7.68
C LEU A 143 12.38 20.18 7.44
N SER A 144 11.06 20.12 7.22
CA SER A 144 10.25 21.31 6.99
C SER A 144 9.93 22.09 8.27
N VAL A 145 9.79 21.40 9.42
CA VAL A 145 9.28 22.02 10.67
C VAL A 145 10.40 22.28 11.67
N ASN A 146 11.38 21.38 11.83
CA ASN A 146 12.37 21.51 12.89
C ASN A 146 13.68 20.75 12.55
N ARG A 147 14.57 21.38 11.79
CA ARG A 147 15.87 20.81 11.40
C ARG A 147 16.82 20.54 12.58
N ALA A 148 16.66 21.25 13.69
CA ALA A 148 17.55 21.11 14.86
C ALA A 148 17.31 19.82 15.66
N ASN A 149 16.15 19.18 15.50
CA ASN A 149 15.81 17.98 16.25
C ASN A 149 16.37 16.72 15.55
N PRO A 150 17.26 15.94 16.21
CA PRO A 150 17.93 14.77 15.60
C PRO A 150 16.98 13.62 15.21
N LYS A 151 15.69 13.68 15.55
CA LYS A 151 14.70 12.64 15.25
C LYS A 151 14.48 12.43 13.75
N TRP A 152 14.82 13.40 12.89
CA TRP A 152 14.78 13.21 11.44
C TRP A 152 15.61 12.03 10.96
N LYS A 153 16.66 11.64 11.71
CA LYS A 153 17.51 10.48 11.41
C LYS A 153 16.70 9.17 11.29
N VAL A 154 15.61 9.02 12.06
CA VAL A 154 14.74 7.85 11.96
C VAL A 154 14.13 7.72 10.57
N GLY A 155 13.77 8.84 9.94
CA GLY A 155 13.24 8.88 8.57
C GLY A 155 14.25 8.45 7.50
N VAL A 156 15.55 8.48 7.80
CA VAL A 156 16.62 7.97 6.91
C VAL A 156 16.97 6.54 7.29
N ILE A 157 17.20 6.28 8.56
CA ILE A 157 17.66 4.96 9.05
C ILE A 157 16.67 3.85 8.70
N LEU A 158 15.37 4.08 8.89
CA LEU A 158 14.35 3.05 8.65
C LEU A 158 14.31 2.59 7.18
N PRO A 159 14.16 3.46 6.17
CA PRO A 159 14.21 3.02 4.77
C PRO A 159 15.55 2.38 4.39
N THR A 160 16.66 2.94 4.88
CA THR A 160 18.00 2.41 4.58
C THR A 160 18.18 0.99 5.14
N LEU A 161 17.72 0.73 6.36
CA LEU A 161 17.77 -0.58 6.97
C LEU A 161 16.90 -1.60 6.19
N ILE A 162 15.70 -1.21 5.80
CA ILE A 162 14.81 -2.05 5.00
C ILE A 162 15.43 -2.39 3.66
N LEU A 163 16.00 -1.42 2.96
CA LEU A 163 16.68 -1.65 1.68
C LEU A 163 17.92 -2.53 1.87
N PHE A 164 18.71 -2.30 2.90
CA PHE A 164 19.89 -3.14 3.21
C PHE A 164 19.49 -4.59 3.46
N LEU A 165 18.49 -4.84 4.32
CA LEU A 165 17.97 -6.20 4.57
C LEU A 165 17.44 -6.83 3.29
N SER A 166 16.78 -6.06 2.43
CA SER A 166 16.29 -6.56 1.14
C SER A 166 17.44 -7.02 0.22
N ILE A 167 18.53 -6.27 0.17
CA ILE A 167 19.71 -6.65 -0.62
C ILE A 167 20.33 -7.94 -0.06
N VAL A 168 20.43 -8.06 1.26
CA VAL A 168 20.92 -9.28 1.93
C VAL A 168 20.02 -10.48 1.60
N LEU A 169 18.71 -10.31 1.64
CA LEU A 169 17.75 -11.36 1.26
C LEU A 169 17.88 -11.77 -0.21
N GLY A 170 18.19 -10.83 -1.10
CA GLY A 170 18.43 -11.09 -2.52
C GLY A 170 19.68 -11.93 -2.79
N SER A 171 20.65 -11.97 -1.85
CA SER A 171 21.83 -12.83 -1.96
C SER A 171 21.54 -14.29 -1.58
N VAL A 172 20.41 -14.56 -0.93
CA VAL A 172 19.99 -15.92 -0.52
C VAL A 172 19.29 -16.60 -1.69
N ARG A 173 19.75 -17.80 -2.04
CA ARG A 173 19.08 -18.64 -3.04
C ARG A 173 17.91 -19.38 -2.39
N TRP A 174 16.68 -18.94 -2.72
CA TRP A 174 15.44 -19.52 -2.20
C TRP A 174 14.94 -20.73 -2.99
N THR A 175 15.42 -20.90 -4.25
CA THR A 175 15.04 -21.99 -5.13
C THR A 175 16.26 -22.50 -5.88
N GLU A 176 16.45 -23.83 -5.91
CA GLU A 176 17.40 -24.45 -6.82
C GLU A 176 16.81 -24.54 -8.22
N LYS A 177 17.55 -24.10 -9.24
CA LYS A 177 17.18 -24.40 -10.62
C LYS A 177 17.44 -25.89 -10.83
N ILE A 178 16.39 -26.70 -10.87
CA ILE A 178 16.48 -28.06 -11.38
C ILE A 178 16.80 -27.91 -12.87
N SER A 179 18.05 -28.11 -13.25
CA SER A 179 18.40 -28.26 -14.64
C SER A 179 17.77 -29.58 -15.11
N GLN A 180 16.63 -29.52 -15.78
CA GLN A 180 16.19 -30.63 -16.59
C GLN A 180 17.22 -30.77 -17.70
N SER A 181 18.17 -31.69 -17.54
CA SER A 181 18.91 -32.23 -18.66
C SER A 181 17.87 -33.00 -19.49
N ALA A 182 17.41 -32.35 -20.57
CA ALA A 182 16.71 -33.02 -21.63
C ALA A 182 17.72 -33.99 -22.27
N THR A 183 17.58 -35.26 -21.98
CA THR A 183 18.12 -36.36 -22.74
C THR A 183 17.20 -36.69 -23.91
#